data_7d46700f5b4da15583b6432c3330ab67
#
_entry.id   7d46700f5b4da15583b6432c3330ab67
#
_cell.length_a   1.000
_cell.length_b   1.000
_cell.length_c   1.000
_cell.angle_alpha   90.00
_cell.angle_beta   90.00
_cell.angle_gamma   90.00
#
_symmetry.space_group_name_H-M   'P 1'
#
loop_
_entity.id
_entity.type
_entity.pdbx_description
1 polymer ?
#
loop_
_entity_poly.entity_id
_entity_poly.type
_entity_poly.pdbx_seq_one_letter_code
_entity_poly.pdbx_strand_id
1 'polypeptide(L)'
;MKSTFFSKLFIFLLLISFITISSCKKKETAVIEEDTEQSTLEDNNLAENSVNDIESIGSQLNENSTLTSYKTNGIDVLPIAPCATVTGIGTKTITVDFGSDSSGCIGLDGRTRKGKLIYTNNSPINVLYYRNPGFSISVSSDNYFVDGNKININNKSVTNTTPNSLPVGTNPGINLTWSISANVSIIKANNAGTCSWISNRTKELINTSDPLCYKGQTQAIDWNLAQIKINGSTSGTNAKGENFVSTATDLIKDHTCHPDPSRPKRTPFISGKNAYTPGTRATRLIDFGNKTCDFNATFTLKGQTYMITLK
;
A
#
# COMPACT_ATOMS: atom_id res chain seq x y z
N MET A 1 29.51 89.82 10.29
CA MET A 1 30.14 88.52 10.49
C MET A 1 29.21 87.50 11.12
N LYS A 2 27.99 87.23 10.57
CA LYS A 2 27.04 86.22 11.11
C LYS A 2 26.44 85.29 10.06
N SER A 3 26.80 85.39 8.80
CA SER A 3 26.14 84.67 7.67
C SER A 3 26.89 83.37 7.26
N THR A 4 28.18 83.26 7.57
CA THR A 4 29.01 82.11 7.11
C THR A 4 28.98 80.93 8.01
N PHE A 5 28.51 81.06 9.24
CA PHE A 5 28.49 79.98 10.20
C PHE A 5 27.24 79.04 10.01
N PHE A 6 26.12 79.59 9.59
CA PHE A 6 24.93 78.80 9.29
C PHE A 6 25.05 77.96 8.01
N SER A 7 25.78 78.44 7.03
CA SER A 7 25.95 77.72 5.76
C SER A 7 26.82 76.48 5.94
N LYS A 8 27.87 76.54 6.79
CA LYS A 8 28.76 75.38 7.06
C LYS A 8 28.09 74.33 7.95
N LEU A 9 27.19 74.76 8.86
CA LEU A 9 26.43 73.82 9.70
C LEU A 9 25.37 73.05 8.88
N PHE A 10 24.78 73.69 7.89
CA PHE A 10 23.78 73.05 7.03
C PHE A 10 24.37 72.03 6.07
N ILE A 11 25.59 72.27 5.58
CA ILE A 11 26.33 71.33 4.69
C ILE A 11 26.80 70.12 5.52
N PHE A 12 27.19 70.35 6.79
CA PHE A 12 27.61 69.22 7.66
C PHE A 12 26.43 68.35 8.12
N LEU A 13 25.24 68.91 8.29
CA LEU A 13 24.00 68.16 8.55
C LEU A 13 23.50 67.38 7.34
N LEU A 14 23.69 67.92 6.13
CA LEU A 14 23.35 67.19 4.88
C LEU A 14 24.29 66.05 4.55
N LEU A 15 25.57 66.13 4.96
CA LEU A 15 26.50 65.02 4.79
C LEU A 15 26.29 63.87 5.77
N ILE A 16 25.73 64.11 6.97
CA ILE A 16 25.41 63.08 7.93
C ILE A 16 24.14 62.31 7.57
N SER A 17 23.21 62.91 6.78
CA SER A 17 21.96 62.20 6.36
C SER A 17 22.16 61.21 5.22
N PHE A 18 23.35 61.13 4.59
CA PHE A 18 23.61 60.19 3.48
C PHE A 18 24.28 58.87 3.93
N ILE A 19 24.61 58.69 5.22
CA ILE A 19 25.35 57.51 5.70
C ILE A 19 24.42 56.43 6.29
N THR A 20 23.10 56.66 6.35
CA THR A 20 22.19 55.71 7.04
C THR A 20 21.32 54.82 6.12
N ILE A 21 21.63 54.72 4.82
CA ILE A 21 20.90 53.77 3.94
C ILE A 21 21.87 52.70 3.41
N SER A 22 22.73 52.19 4.26
CA SER A 22 23.33 50.87 4.11
C SER A 22 22.52 49.88 4.92
N SER A 23 21.26 49.71 4.51
CA SER A 23 20.45 48.57 4.95
C SER A 23 21.13 47.33 4.39
N CYS A 24 21.97 46.68 5.20
CA CYS A 24 22.26 45.29 5.02
C CYS A 24 20.93 44.55 4.99
N LYS A 25 20.42 44.26 3.81
CA LYS A 25 19.47 43.15 3.66
C LYS A 25 20.19 41.92 4.20
N LYS A 26 19.98 41.62 5.50
CA LYS A 26 20.21 40.29 6.02
C LYS A 26 19.51 39.38 5.04
N LYS A 27 20.24 38.62 4.23
CA LYS A 27 19.68 37.45 3.58
C LYS A 27 19.07 36.66 4.74
N GLU A 28 17.77 36.70 4.86
CA GLU A 28 17.08 35.70 5.65
C GLU A 28 17.51 34.38 5.03
N THR A 29 18.41 33.70 5.69
CA THR A 29 18.66 32.30 5.42
C THR A 29 17.32 31.68 5.70
N ALA A 30 16.63 31.28 4.63
CA ALA A 30 15.38 30.54 4.76
C ALA A 30 15.73 29.40 5.73
N VAL A 31 15.15 29.44 6.92
CA VAL A 31 15.21 28.34 7.85
C VAL A 31 14.55 27.23 7.09
N ILE A 32 15.33 26.28 6.61
CA ILE A 32 14.80 25.07 5.98
C ILE A 32 14.13 24.35 7.13
N GLU A 33 12.81 24.54 7.23
CA GLU A 33 11.98 23.83 8.20
C GLU A 33 12.23 22.33 7.97
N GLU A 34 12.63 21.64 9.00
CA GLU A 34 12.91 20.21 8.92
C GLU A 34 11.62 19.51 8.52
N ASP A 35 11.64 18.78 7.40
CA ASP A 35 10.47 18.08 6.87
C ASP A 35 10.21 16.82 7.70
N THR A 36 9.47 16.98 8.79
CA THR A 36 9.10 15.94 9.77
C THR A 36 7.72 15.34 9.47
N GLU A 37 7.10 15.67 8.33
CA GLU A 37 5.77 15.18 7.99
C GLU A 37 5.80 13.67 7.77
N GLN A 38 4.99 12.93 8.52
CA GLN A 38 4.83 11.47 8.47
C GLN A 38 3.38 11.04 8.28
N SER A 39 2.41 11.91 8.55
CA SER A 39 0.99 11.54 8.58
C SER A 39 0.47 11.05 7.23
N THR A 40 0.96 11.59 6.10
CA THR A 40 0.58 11.12 4.77
C THR A 40 1.15 9.73 4.48
N LEU A 41 2.37 9.45 4.93
CA LEU A 41 3.00 8.13 4.78
C LEU A 41 2.28 7.07 5.62
N GLU A 42 1.90 7.41 6.86
CA GLU A 42 1.13 6.53 7.74
C GLU A 42 -0.23 6.18 7.14
N ASP A 43 -0.96 7.17 6.63
CA ASP A 43 -2.26 6.98 6.01
C ASP A 43 -2.16 6.21 4.68
N ASN A 44 -1.12 6.46 3.87
CA ASN A 44 -0.85 5.63 2.69
C ASN A 44 -0.58 4.18 3.07
N ASN A 45 0.25 3.93 4.09
CA ASN A 45 0.57 2.58 4.54
C ASN A 45 -0.66 1.86 5.12
N LEU A 46 -1.51 2.59 5.87
CA LEU A 46 -2.77 2.05 6.37
C LEU A 46 -3.68 1.58 5.22
N ALA A 47 -3.82 2.40 4.19
CA ALA A 47 -4.62 2.08 3.02
C ALA A 47 -4.02 0.91 2.21
N GLU A 48 -2.72 0.97 1.92
CA GLU A 48 -2.00 -0.09 1.21
C GLU A 48 -2.14 -1.45 1.91
N ASN A 49 -1.90 -1.50 3.22
CA ASN A 49 -2.04 -2.73 4.00
C ASN A 49 -3.49 -3.24 4.03
N SER A 50 -4.47 -2.34 4.12
CA SER A 50 -5.88 -2.72 4.13
C SER A 50 -6.33 -3.29 2.79
N VAL A 51 -5.92 -2.68 1.68
CA VAL A 51 -6.28 -3.12 0.33
C VAL A 51 -5.56 -4.41 -0.05
N ASN A 52 -4.31 -4.59 0.35
CA ASN A 52 -3.55 -5.82 0.14
C ASN A 52 -4.13 -7.00 0.95
N ASP A 53 -4.62 -6.74 2.16
CA ASP A 53 -5.32 -7.72 2.97
C ASP A 53 -6.62 -8.20 2.28
N ILE A 54 -7.45 -7.27 1.83
CA ILE A 54 -8.67 -7.56 1.08
C ILE A 54 -8.38 -8.37 -0.18
N GLU A 55 -7.29 -8.06 -0.88
CA GLU A 55 -6.89 -8.81 -2.07
C GLU A 55 -6.39 -10.23 -1.74
N SER A 56 -5.59 -10.37 -0.69
CA SER A 56 -5.10 -11.67 -0.25
C SER A 56 -6.26 -12.62 0.11
N ILE A 57 -7.28 -12.10 0.77
CA ILE A 57 -8.51 -12.85 1.05
C ILE A 57 -9.19 -13.27 -0.26
N GLY A 58 -9.38 -12.34 -1.18
CA GLY A 58 -10.05 -12.59 -2.46
C GLY A 58 -9.31 -13.59 -3.34
N SER A 59 -7.97 -13.49 -3.42
CA SER A 59 -7.16 -14.42 -4.23
C SER A 59 -7.26 -15.85 -3.72
N GLN A 60 -7.21 -16.06 -2.42
CA GLN A 60 -7.29 -17.38 -1.81
C GLN A 60 -8.68 -18.00 -1.96
N LEU A 61 -9.75 -17.21 -1.78
CA LEU A 61 -11.13 -17.65 -1.98
C LEU A 61 -11.42 -18.09 -3.42
N ASN A 62 -10.83 -17.40 -4.39
CA ASN A 62 -11.07 -17.67 -5.81
C ASN A 62 -10.02 -18.61 -6.41
N GLU A 63 -9.02 -19.04 -5.65
CA GLU A 63 -8.03 -20.01 -6.09
C GLU A 63 -8.50 -21.46 -5.86
N ASN A 64 -9.34 -21.68 -4.86
CA ASN A 64 -9.74 -23.00 -4.43
C ASN A 64 -11.27 -23.16 -4.41
N SER A 65 -11.85 -23.74 -5.46
CA SER A 65 -13.29 -23.99 -5.58
C SER A 65 -13.83 -25.04 -4.60
N THR A 66 -12.95 -25.74 -3.87
CA THR A 66 -13.32 -26.81 -2.94
C THR A 66 -13.31 -26.39 -1.47
N LEU A 67 -13.08 -25.10 -1.17
CA LEU A 67 -13.18 -24.56 0.19
C LEU A 67 -14.63 -24.60 0.67
N THR A 68 -15.11 -25.78 1.03
CA THR A 68 -16.47 -25.98 1.58
C THR A 68 -16.55 -25.63 3.07
N SER A 69 -15.43 -25.53 3.75
CA SER A 69 -15.36 -24.96 5.12
C SER A 69 -13.91 -24.66 5.52
N TYR A 70 -13.72 -23.66 6.37
CA TYR A 70 -12.47 -23.28 7.04
C TYR A 70 -11.88 -24.36 7.96
N LYS A 71 -12.64 -25.39 8.28
CA LYS A 71 -12.34 -26.33 9.37
C LYS A 71 -11.82 -27.67 8.91
N THR A 72 -11.78 -27.97 7.62
CA THR A 72 -11.39 -29.28 7.15
C THR A 72 -10.01 -29.26 6.55
N ASN A 73 -9.10 -29.98 7.19
CA ASN A 73 -7.78 -30.43 6.70
C ASN A 73 -6.54 -29.60 6.98
N GLY A 74 -6.48 -28.77 7.99
CA GLY A 74 -5.19 -28.24 8.50
C GLY A 74 -4.40 -27.36 7.53
N ILE A 75 -4.99 -26.95 6.43
CA ILE A 75 -4.42 -25.99 5.49
C ILE A 75 -4.99 -24.64 5.89
N ASP A 76 -4.23 -23.84 6.61
CA ASP A 76 -4.52 -22.44 6.91
C ASP A 76 -4.43 -21.61 5.63
N VAL A 77 -5.43 -21.72 4.78
CA VAL A 77 -5.44 -21.09 3.45
C VAL A 77 -5.70 -19.59 3.54
N LEU A 78 -6.24 -19.11 4.67
CA LEU A 78 -6.53 -17.68 4.82
C LEU A 78 -5.97 -17.16 6.14
N PRO A 79 -5.39 -15.95 6.17
CA PRO A 79 -5.10 -15.23 7.40
C PRO A 79 -6.40 -14.83 8.12
N ILE A 80 -7.56 -15.29 7.62
CA ILE A 80 -8.87 -15.00 8.15
C ILE A 80 -9.10 -15.89 9.36
N ALA A 81 -9.62 -15.27 10.40
CA ALA A 81 -9.93 -15.90 11.65
C ALA A 81 -10.91 -17.07 11.52
N PRO A 82 -10.80 -18.05 12.42
CA PRO A 82 -11.80 -19.11 12.57
C PRO A 82 -13.23 -18.59 12.84
N CYS A 83 -13.35 -17.32 13.24
CA CYS A 83 -14.62 -16.65 13.54
C CYS A 83 -15.32 -16.07 12.30
N ALA A 84 -14.67 -15.95 11.15
CA ALA A 84 -15.31 -15.49 9.93
C ALA A 84 -16.15 -16.58 9.27
N THR A 85 -17.30 -16.19 8.73
CA THR A 85 -18.18 -17.10 7.96
C THR A 85 -18.03 -16.76 6.49
N VAL A 86 -17.82 -17.79 5.65
CA VAL A 86 -17.78 -17.64 4.20
C VAL A 86 -18.97 -18.33 3.56
N THR A 87 -19.65 -17.62 2.69
CA THR A 87 -20.81 -18.14 1.93
C THR A 87 -20.63 -17.87 0.44
N GLY A 88 -21.31 -18.65 -0.41
CA GLY A 88 -21.31 -18.45 -1.86
C GLY A 88 -20.06 -18.97 -2.57
N ILE A 89 -19.24 -19.79 -1.95
CA ILE A 89 -18.10 -20.45 -2.63
C ILE A 89 -18.62 -21.27 -3.81
N GLY A 90 -17.97 -21.13 -4.96
CA GLY A 90 -18.38 -21.78 -6.20
C GLY A 90 -19.54 -21.08 -6.92
N THR A 91 -20.03 -19.96 -6.40
CA THR A 91 -21.04 -19.11 -7.06
C THR A 91 -20.41 -17.81 -7.59
N LYS A 92 -21.23 -17.00 -8.27
CA LYS A 92 -20.82 -15.69 -8.79
C LYS A 92 -20.40 -14.72 -7.65
N THR A 93 -20.94 -14.88 -6.46
CA THR A 93 -20.70 -13.95 -5.34
C THR A 93 -20.30 -14.71 -4.09
N ILE A 94 -19.13 -14.38 -3.55
CA ILE A 94 -18.61 -14.92 -2.29
C ILE A 94 -18.69 -13.80 -1.25
N THR A 95 -19.26 -14.09 -0.09
CA THR A 95 -19.32 -13.17 1.04
C THR A 95 -18.49 -13.72 2.20
N VAL A 96 -17.59 -12.87 2.73
CA VAL A 96 -16.88 -13.12 3.98
C VAL A 96 -17.48 -12.22 5.05
N ASP A 97 -18.09 -12.83 6.06
CA ASP A 97 -18.72 -12.13 7.18
C ASP A 97 -17.89 -12.32 8.46
N PHE A 98 -17.33 -11.22 8.97
CA PHE A 98 -16.53 -11.17 10.19
C PHE A 98 -17.39 -10.89 11.44
N GLY A 99 -18.71 -10.85 11.28
CA GLY A 99 -19.64 -10.50 12.33
C GLY A 99 -19.71 -9.00 12.62
N SER A 100 -20.64 -8.68 13.54
CA SER A 100 -20.90 -7.30 13.97
C SER A 100 -20.51 -7.02 15.44
N ASP A 101 -20.03 -8.04 16.14
CA ASP A 101 -19.75 -7.96 17.58
C ASP A 101 -18.71 -6.88 17.90
N SER A 102 -18.86 -6.26 19.07
CA SER A 102 -17.96 -5.18 19.51
C SER A 102 -16.52 -5.66 19.66
N SER A 103 -16.29 -6.91 20.06
CA SER A 103 -14.95 -7.53 20.14
C SER A 103 -14.31 -7.78 18.80
N GLY A 104 -15.12 -7.89 17.72
CA GLY A 104 -14.63 -8.24 16.38
C GLY A 104 -14.10 -9.67 16.26
N CYS A 105 -13.72 -10.01 15.05
CA CYS A 105 -13.11 -11.29 14.69
C CYS A 105 -11.59 -11.11 14.55
N ILE A 106 -10.81 -11.75 15.44
CA ILE A 106 -9.34 -11.65 15.43
C ILE A 106 -8.77 -12.69 14.46
N GLY A 107 -8.05 -12.21 13.45
CA GLY A 107 -7.37 -13.02 12.44
C GLY A 107 -6.10 -13.69 12.97
N LEU A 108 -5.59 -14.67 12.22
CA LEU A 108 -4.29 -15.31 12.52
C LEU A 108 -3.12 -14.33 12.37
N ASP A 109 -3.33 -13.22 11.69
CA ASP A 109 -2.40 -12.09 11.55
C ASP A 109 -2.47 -11.11 12.72
N GLY A 110 -3.33 -11.39 13.73
CA GLY A 110 -3.56 -10.57 14.91
C GLY A 110 -4.45 -9.35 14.69
N ARG A 111 -4.94 -9.12 13.45
CA ARG A 111 -5.82 -7.99 13.14
C ARG A 111 -7.27 -8.30 13.49
N THR A 112 -7.95 -7.31 14.01
CA THR A 112 -9.38 -7.43 14.37
C THR A 112 -10.24 -6.91 13.22
N ARG A 113 -11.17 -7.73 12.73
CA ARG A 113 -12.08 -7.39 11.63
C ARG A 113 -13.54 -7.47 12.03
N LYS A 114 -14.39 -6.65 11.38
CA LYS A 114 -15.86 -6.66 11.51
C LYS A 114 -16.51 -6.36 10.17
N GLY A 115 -17.81 -6.69 10.06
CA GLY A 115 -18.59 -6.43 8.84
C GLY A 115 -18.27 -7.43 7.73
N LYS A 116 -18.50 -7.05 6.49
CA LYS A 116 -18.47 -7.99 5.36
C LYS A 116 -17.62 -7.48 4.21
N LEU A 117 -16.97 -8.43 3.54
CA LEU A 117 -16.40 -8.27 2.21
C LEU A 117 -17.20 -9.12 1.23
N ILE A 118 -17.52 -8.55 0.08
CA ILE A 118 -18.32 -9.18 -0.95
C ILE A 118 -17.51 -9.20 -2.24
N TYR A 119 -17.18 -10.39 -2.71
CA TYR A 119 -16.40 -10.62 -3.92
C TYR A 119 -17.33 -11.10 -5.03
N THR A 120 -17.40 -10.35 -6.13
CA THR A 120 -18.24 -10.69 -7.28
C THR A 120 -17.36 -11.07 -8.46
N ASN A 121 -17.51 -12.31 -8.95
CA ASN A 121 -16.82 -12.79 -10.13
C ASN A 121 -17.46 -12.18 -11.39
N ASN A 122 -16.66 -11.46 -12.17
CA ASN A 122 -17.04 -10.83 -13.44
C ASN A 122 -16.39 -11.51 -14.64
N SER A 123 -15.73 -12.65 -14.41
CA SER A 123 -15.04 -13.42 -15.46
C SER A 123 -15.99 -13.99 -16.49
N PRO A 124 -15.52 -14.32 -17.70
CA PRO A 124 -16.23 -15.19 -18.64
C PRO A 124 -16.61 -16.53 -18.03
N ILE A 125 -17.63 -17.18 -18.58
CA ILE A 125 -18.34 -18.34 -17.99
C ILE A 125 -17.41 -19.51 -17.59
N ASN A 126 -16.29 -19.71 -18.28
CA ASN A 126 -15.36 -20.82 -18.03
C ASN A 126 -14.08 -20.42 -17.31
N VAL A 127 -13.98 -19.19 -16.81
CA VAL A 127 -12.82 -18.67 -16.10
C VAL A 127 -13.15 -18.60 -14.62
N LEU A 128 -12.73 -19.62 -13.86
CA LEU A 128 -13.19 -19.85 -12.50
C LEU A 128 -12.18 -19.42 -11.43
N TYR A 129 -10.90 -19.48 -11.75
CA TYR A 129 -9.84 -19.37 -10.72
C TYR A 129 -8.99 -18.12 -10.92
N TYR A 130 -8.51 -17.58 -9.81
CA TYR A 130 -7.65 -16.40 -9.77
C TYR A 130 -6.42 -16.53 -10.70
N ARG A 131 -5.87 -17.74 -10.85
CA ARG A 131 -4.74 -18.05 -11.74
C ARG A 131 -5.10 -18.08 -13.22
N ASN A 132 -6.38 -18.16 -13.59
CA ASN A 132 -6.77 -18.32 -15.00
C ASN A 132 -6.68 -16.97 -15.74
N PRO A 133 -6.08 -16.94 -16.96
CA PRO A 133 -6.16 -15.77 -17.82
C PRO A 133 -7.60 -15.27 -18.03
N GLY A 134 -7.80 -13.96 -17.92
CA GLY A 134 -9.13 -13.36 -18.05
C GLY A 134 -10.01 -13.44 -16.79
N PHE A 135 -9.53 -14.06 -15.70
CA PHE A 135 -10.23 -13.99 -14.41
C PHE A 135 -10.41 -12.55 -13.97
N SER A 136 -11.60 -12.19 -13.48
CA SER A 136 -11.88 -10.85 -13.00
C SER A 136 -12.86 -10.87 -11.83
N ILE A 137 -12.52 -10.13 -10.78
CA ILE A 137 -13.40 -9.91 -9.64
C ILE A 137 -13.51 -8.42 -9.33
N SER A 138 -14.67 -8.03 -8.81
CA SER A 138 -14.86 -6.78 -8.08
C SER A 138 -15.14 -7.06 -6.61
N VAL A 139 -14.77 -6.09 -5.75
CA VAL A 139 -14.92 -6.21 -4.29
C VAL A 139 -15.68 -5.01 -3.77
N SER A 140 -16.64 -5.25 -2.90
CA SER A 140 -17.34 -4.23 -2.12
C SER A 140 -17.30 -4.57 -0.63
N SER A 141 -17.60 -3.58 0.20
CA SER A 141 -17.62 -3.70 1.67
C SER A 141 -18.98 -3.33 2.22
N ASP A 142 -19.41 -4.04 3.25
CA ASP A 142 -20.59 -3.67 4.05
C ASP A 142 -20.15 -3.55 5.51
N ASN A 143 -20.10 -2.30 6.01
CA ASN A 143 -19.66 -1.97 7.35
C ASN A 143 -18.35 -2.67 7.75
N TYR A 144 -17.40 -2.74 6.83
CA TYR A 144 -16.14 -3.44 7.04
C TYR A 144 -15.16 -2.58 7.82
N PHE A 145 -14.58 -3.16 8.86
CA PHE A 145 -13.59 -2.52 9.74
C PHE A 145 -12.38 -3.41 9.91
N VAL A 146 -11.21 -2.78 10.02
CA VAL A 146 -9.95 -3.42 10.39
C VAL A 146 -9.27 -2.58 11.47
N ASP A 147 -9.01 -3.19 12.64
CA ASP A 147 -8.38 -2.53 13.79
C ASP A 147 -9.08 -1.20 14.17
N GLY A 148 -10.41 -1.20 14.10
CA GLY A 148 -11.26 -0.04 14.39
C GLY A 148 -11.38 0.97 13.24
N ASN A 149 -10.59 0.85 12.18
CA ASN A 149 -10.71 1.72 11.00
C ASN A 149 -11.80 1.20 10.06
N LYS A 150 -12.76 2.05 9.67
CA LYS A 150 -13.80 1.69 8.71
C LYS A 150 -13.27 1.83 7.29
N ILE A 151 -13.30 0.75 6.52
CA ILE A 151 -12.84 0.71 5.13
C ILE A 151 -14.06 0.73 4.20
N ASN A 152 -14.26 1.82 3.49
CA ASN A 152 -15.29 1.94 2.46
C ASN A 152 -14.63 1.69 1.10
N ILE A 153 -15.05 0.64 0.41
CA ILE A 153 -14.56 0.31 -0.93
C ILE A 153 -15.50 0.97 -1.94
N ASN A 154 -15.05 2.07 -2.56
CA ASN A 154 -15.79 2.75 -3.63
C ASN A 154 -15.69 1.95 -4.94
N ASN A 155 -14.51 1.42 -5.22
CA ASN A 155 -14.25 0.49 -6.31
C ASN A 155 -12.97 -0.31 -5.97
N LYS A 156 -13.01 -1.62 -6.19
CA LYS A 156 -11.80 -2.46 -6.22
C LYS A 156 -12.03 -3.57 -7.24
N SER A 157 -11.08 -3.73 -8.15
CA SER A 157 -11.09 -4.82 -9.12
C SER A 157 -9.72 -5.46 -9.25
N VAL A 158 -9.74 -6.75 -9.57
CA VAL A 158 -8.55 -7.53 -9.91
C VAL A 158 -8.86 -8.30 -11.18
N THR A 159 -7.98 -8.20 -12.17
CA THR A 159 -8.11 -8.93 -13.44
C THR A 159 -6.80 -9.62 -13.75
N ASN A 160 -6.85 -10.93 -14.02
CA ASN A 160 -5.69 -11.67 -14.52
C ASN A 160 -5.47 -11.28 -15.99
N THR A 161 -4.33 -10.66 -16.25
CA THR A 161 -3.91 -10.15 -17.57
C THR A 161 -2.88 -11.03 -18.24
N THR A 162 -2.61 -12.21 -17.69
CA THR A 162 -1.72 -13.19 -18.31
C THR A 162 -2.24 -13.54 -19.73
N PRO A 163 -1.38 -13.55 -20.74
CA PRO A 163 -1.79 -13.88 -22.11
C PRO A 163 -2.44 -15.27 -22.24
N ASN A 164 -3.55 -15.38 -22.94
CA ASN A 164 -4.27 -16.66 -23.19
C ASN A 164 -3.51 -17.66 -24.07
N SER A 165 -2.40 -17.25 -24.69
CA SER A 165 -1.60 -18.08 -25.58
C SER A 165 -0.75 -19.15 -24.87
N LEU A 166 -0.86 -19.25 -23.55
CA LEU A 166 -0.14 -20.25 -22.78
C LEU A 166 -0.82 -21.61 -22.89
N PRO A 167 -0.08 -22.68 -23.28
CA PRO A 167 -0.64 -24.02 -23.26
C PRO A 167 -1.10 -24.40 -21.85
N VAL A 168 -2.34 -24.86 -21.74
CA VAL A 168 -2.88 -25.37 -20.48
C VAL A 168 -2.04 -26.57 -20.02
N GLY A 169 -1.57 -26.55 -18.77
CA GLY A 169 -0.86 -27.70 -18.18
C GLY A 169 0.65 -27.74 -18.41
N THR A 170 1.23 -26.81 -19.13
CA THR A 170 2.68 -26.65 -19.16
C THR A 170 3.13 -25.64 -18.11
N ASN A 171 4.26 -25.90 -17.44
CA ASN A 171 4.93 -24.90 -16.61
C ASN A 171 5.95 -24.16 -17.50
N PRO A 172 5.59 -23.05 -18.12
CA PRO A 172 6.37 -22.49 -19.23
C PRO A 172 7.41 -21.46 -18.77
N GLY A 173 7.58 -21.24 -17.47
CA GLY A 173 8.39 -20.13 -16.98
C GLY A 173 7.78 -18.75 -17.32
N ILE A 174 6.49 -18.69 -17.65
CA ILE A 174 5.78 -17.44 -17.89
C ILE A 174 5.11 -17.03 -16.61
N ASN A 175 5.38 -15.80 -16.19
CA ASN A 175 4.83 -15.23 -14.99
C ASN A 175 3.31 -14.97 -15.14
N LEU A 176 2.57 -15.26 -14.09
CA LEU A 176 1.17 -14.84 -14.03
C LEU A 176 1.09 -13.37 -13.64
N THR A 177 0.24 -12.62 -14.33
CA THR A 177 0.11 -11.18 -14.12
C THR A 177 -1.33 -10.77 -13.83
N TRP A 178 -1.49 -9.80 -12.93
CA TRP A 178 -2.78 -9.22 -12.60
C TRP A 178 -2.72 -7.70 -12.63
N SER A 179 -3.75 -7.08 -13.18
CA SER A 179 -4.03 -5.66 -13.00
C SER A 179 -4.97 -5.48 -11.82
N ILE A 180 -4.62 -4.56 -10.94
CA ILE A 180 -5.34 -4.29 -9.70
C ILE A 180 -5.64 -2.79 -9.65
N SER A 181 -6.91 -2.43 -9.52
CA SER A 181 -7.30 -1.06 -9.22
C SER A 181 -8.09 -1.01 -7.92
N ALA A 182 -7.92 0.07 -7.18
CA ALA A 182 -8.69 0.31 -5.96
C ALA A 182 -8.94 1.80 -5.77
N ASN A 183 -10.12 2.12 -5.25
CA ASN A 183 -10.50 3.44 -4.75
C ASN A 183 -11.20 3.20 -3.41
N VAL A 184 -10.60 3.65 -2.33
CA VAL A 184 -11.11 3.44 -0.97
C VAL A 184 -11.09 4.73 -0.19
N SER A 185 -12.00 4.86 0.78
CA SER A 185 -11.91 5.84 1.84
C SER A 185 -11.86 5.13 3.19
N ILE A 186 -11.01 5.62 4.08
CA ILE A 186 -10.80 5.03 5.40
C ILE A 186 -11.14 6.06 6.45
N ILE A 187 -12.17 5.76 7.23
CA ILE A 187 -12.50 6.54 8.43
C ILE A 187 -11.67 5.93 9.56
N LYS A 188 -10.70 6.68 10.05
CA LYS A 188 -9.76 6.22 11.07
C LYS A 188 -10.45 6.01 12.41
N ALA A 189 -9.98 5.04 13.16
CA ALA A 189 -10.44 4.77 14.52
C ALA A 189 -10.36 6.05 15.39
N ASN A 190 -11.19 6.12 16.42
CA ASN A 190 -11.22 7.22 17.39
C ASN A 190 -11.46 8.62 16.78
N ASN A 191 -12.17 8.68 15.64
CA ASN A 191 -12.44 9.92 14.91
C ASN A 191 -11.17 10.68 14.48
N ALA A 192 -10.07 9.98 14.22
CA ALA A 192 -8.80 10.57 13.82
C ALA A 192 -8.79 11.08 12.36
N GLY A 193 -9.96 11.24 11.75
CA GLY A 193 -10.16 11.78 10.41
C GLY A 193 -10.44 10.72 9.35
N THR A 194 -10.53 11.16 8.11
CA THR A 194 -10.78 10.30 6.93
C THR A 194 -9.68 10.50 5.92
N CYS A 195 -9.09 9.41 5.44
CA CYS A 195 -8.17 9.45 4.31
C CYS A 195 -8.80 8.81 3.06
N SER A 196 -8.39 9.27 1.89
CA SER A 196 -8.75 8.70 0.59
C SER A 196 -7.51 8.08 -0.07
N TRP A 197 -7.72 7.03 -0.85
CA TRP A 197 -6.64 6.32 -1.50
C TRP A 197 -7.09 5.70 -2.81
N ILE A 198 -6.34 5.95 -3.86
CA ILE A 198 -6.54 5.41 -5.21
C ILE A 198 -5.27 4.70 -5.62
N SER A 199 -5.39 3.51 -6.20
CA SER A 199 -4.26 2.70 -6.63
C SER A 199 -4.51 2.04 -7.97
N ASN A 200 -3.47 2.01 -8.79
CA ASN A 200 -3.37 1.20 -9.99
C ASN A 200 -2.05 0.43 -9.93
N ARG A 201 -2.14 -0.88 -9.80
CA ARG A 201 -1.00 -1.78 -9.59
C ARG A 201 -1.00 -2.90 -10.61
N THR A 202 0.19 -3.35 -10.95
CA THR A 202 0.43 -4.66 -11.58
C THR A 202 1.05 -5.57 -10.54
N LYS A 203 0.54 -6.77 -10.43
CA LYS A 203 1.08 -7.85 -9.60
C LYS A 203 1.53 -8.98 -10.52
N GLU A 204 2.67 -9.57 -10.22
CA GLU A 204 3.27 -10.63 -11.03
C GLU A 204 3.78 -11.74 -10.12
N LEU A 205 3.35 -13.00 -10.34
CA LEU A 205 3.94 -14.18 -9.72
C LEU A 205 5.19 -14.52 -10.51
N ILE A 206 6.38 -14.31 -9.92
CA ILE A 206 7.67 -14.38 -10.65
C ILE A 206 8.39 -15.72 -10.52
N ASN A 207 7.90 -16.63 -9.69
CA ASN A 207 8.49 -17.96 -9.50
C ASN A 207 7.57 -19.08 -10.01
N THR A 208 6.91 -18.87 -11.15
CA THR A 208 6.06 -19.88 -11.81
C THR A 208 6.84 -21.10 -12.29
N SER A 209 8.16 -21.03 -12.37
CA SER A 209 9.04 -22.18 -12.68
C SER A 209 9.23 -23.13 -11.49
N ASP A 210 8.87 -22.71 -10.27
CA ASP A 210 8.89 -23.57 -9.11
C ASP A 210 7.67 -24.50 -9.10
N PRO A 211 7.82 -25.83 -9.31
CA PRO A 211 6.69 -26.76 -9.36
C PRO A 211 6.02 -26.97 -8.00
N LEU A 212 6.62 -26.54 -6.91
CA LEU A 212 5.97 -26.55 -5.59
C LEU A 212 5.02 -25.37 -5.44
N CYS A 213 5.38 -24.21 -5.98
CA CYS A 213 4.56 -23.00 -5.93
C CYS A 213 3.43 -23.03 -6.98
N TYR A 214 3.78 -23.32 -8.26
CA TYR A 214 2.83 -23.28 -9.37
C TYR A 214 2.88 -24.55 -10.21
N LYS A 215 1.79 -25.29 -10.25
CA LYS A 215 1.64 -26.57 -10.96
C LYS A 215 0.82 -26.46 -12.25
N GLY A 216 0.79 -25.27 -12.83
CA GLY A 216 -0.03 -24.96 -13.99
C GLY A 216 -1.47 -24.55 -13.63
N GLN A 217 -2.28 -24.33 -14.66
CA GLN A 217 -3.63 -23.76 -14.48
C GLN A 217 -4.64 -24.72 -13.83
N THR A 218 -4.33 -25.99 -13.75
CA THR A 218 -5.25 -27.02 -13.23
C THR A 218 -5.19 -27.16 -11.70
N GLN A 219 -4.15 -26.66 -11.06
CA GLN A 219 -3.95 -26.77 -9.62
C GLN A 219 -3.82 -25.38 -8.97
N ALA A 220 -4.23 -25.27 -7.71
CA ALA A 220 -4.10 -24.04 -6.95
C ALA A 220 -2.62 -23.63 -6.77
N ILE A 221 -2.39 -22.32 -6.77
CA ILE A 221 -1.09 -21.74 -6.40
C ILE A 221 -0.86 -21.98 -4.91
N ASP A 222 0.34 -22.44 -4.53
CA ASP A 222 0.76 -22.40 -3.14
C ASP A 222 1.29 -21.00 -2.81
N TRP A 223 0.43 -20.17 -2.27
CA TRP A 223 0.74 -18.78 -1.92
C TRP A 223 1.80 -18.66 -0.81
N ASN A 224 2.03 -19.71 -0.01
CA ASN A 224 3.10 -19.67 1.00
C ASN A 224 4.50 -19.72 0.37
N LEU A 225 4.61 -20.21 -0.86
CA LEU A 225 5.85 -20.28 -1.63
C LEU A 225 5.99 -19.17 -2.67
N ALA A 226 4.96 -18.31 -2.81
CA ALA A 226 4.90 -17.34 -3.88
C ALA A 226 5.91 -16.19 -3.70
N GLN A 227 6.56 -15.83 -4.81
CA GLN A 227 7.32 -14.60 -4.94
C GLN A 227 6.54 -13.64 -5.85
N ILE A 228 6.19 -12.50 -5.30
CA ILE A 228 5.31 -11.52 -5.95
C ILE A 228 6.09 -10.24 -6.22
N LYS A 229 6.07 -9.81 -7.48
CA LYS A 229 6.55 -8.49 -7.89
C LYS A 229 5.37 -7.53 -8.06
N ILE A 230 5.49 -6.30 -7.54
CA ILE A 230 4.46 -5.27 -7.58
C ILE A 230 5.04 -3.99 -8.19
N ASN A 231 4.35 -3.47 -9.20
CA ASN A 231 4.62 -2.16 -9.81
C ASN A 231 3.36 -1.31 -9.84
N GLY A 232 3.52 0.00 -9.99
CA GLY A 232 2.41 0.93 -10.21
C GLY A 232 2.39 2.08 -9.22
N SER A 233 1.27 2.81 -9.19
CA SER A 233 1.16 4.06 -8.45
C SER A 233 -0.05 4.09 -7.52
N THR A 234 0.05 4.93 -6.51
CA THR A 234 -1.04 5.32 -5.63
C THR A 234 -1.08 6.82 -5.46
N SER A 235 -2.25 7.34 -5.17
CA SER A 235 -2.45 8.74 -4.78
C SER A 235 -3.59 8.84 -3.78
N GLY A 236 -3.63 9.91 -3.02
CA GLY A 236 -4.71 10.11 -2.06
C GLY A 236 -4.56 11.38 -1.25
N THR A 237 -5.38 11.47 -0.22
CA THR A 237 -5.31 12.53 0.80
C THR A 237 -5.24 11.88 2.18
N ASN A 238 -4.41 12.41 3.05
CA ASN A 238 -4.37 11.98 4.44
C ASN A 238 -5.56 12.51 5.24
N ALA A 239 -5.68 12.10 6.49
CA ALA A 239 -6.74 12.54 7.41
C ALA A 239 -6.74 14.05 7.70
N LYS A 240 -5.67 14.78 7.35
CA LYS A 240 -5.55 16.25 7.47
C LYS A 240 -5.86 16.97 6.16
N GLY A 241 -6.21 16.25 5.09
CA GLY A 241 -6.49 16.82 3.77
C GLY A 241 -5.24 17.08 2.91
N GLU A 242 -4.06 16.62 3.32
CA GLU A 242 -2.83 16.76 2.53
C GLU A 242 -2.75 15.66 1.48
N ASN A 243 -2.49 16.03 0.23
CA ASN A 243 -2.34 15.09 -0.87
C ASN A 243 -1.02 14.31 -0.78
N PHE A 244 -0.98 13.15 -1.40
CA PHE A 244 0.25 12.39 -1.64
C PHE A 244 0.18 11.58 -2.92
N VAL A 245 1.34 11.26 -3.46
CA VAL A 245 1.50 10.28 -4.53
C VAL A 245 2.62 9.30 -4.15
N SER A 246 2.51 8.07 -4.62
CA SER A 246 3.53 7.05 -4.40
C SER A 246 3.68 6.20 -5.66
N THR A 247 4.92 5.82 -5.99
CA THR A 247 5.22 4.94 -7.13
C THR A 247 6.10 3.80 -6.65
N ALA A 248 5.58 2.60 -6.79
CA ALA A 248 6.28 1.35 -6.53
C ALA A 248 6.97 0.87 -7.80
N THR A 249 8.25 0.52 -7.69
CA THR A 249 9.06 -0.02 -8.78
C THR A 249 9.71 -1.32 -8.31
N ASP A 250 9.34 -2.42 -8.96
CA ASP A 250 9.87 -3.77 -8.73
C ASP A 250 9.90 -4.18 -7.24
N LEU A 251 8.84 -3.83 -6.49
CA LEU A 251 8.69 -4.29 -5.12
C LEU A 251 8.50 -5.80 -5.13
N ILE A 252 9.43 -6.52 -4.51
CA ILE A 252 9.35 -7.98 -4.40
C ILE A 252 9.01 -8.36 -2.97
N LYS A 253 7.97 -9.18 -2.85
CA LYS A 253 7.56 -9.85 -1.62
C LYS A 253 7.75 -11.34 -1.79
N ASP A 254 8.50 -11.95 -0.88
CA ASP A 254 8.71 -13.40 -0.82
C ASP A 254 7.92 -13.95 0.36
N HIS A 255 6.93 -14.77 0.08
CA HIS A 255 6.07 -15.32 1.12
C HIS A 255 6.75 -16.41 1.96
N THR A 256 7.94 -16.86 1.59
CA THR A 256 8.79 -17.73 2.43
C THR A 256 9.59 -16.94 3.46
N CYS A 257 9.65 -15.61 3.33
CA CYS A 257 10.40 -14.73 4.21
C CYS A 257 9.59 -14.38 5.47
N HIS A 258 9.98 -14.92 6.60
CA HIS A 258 9.35 -14.71 7.91
C HIS A 258 10.40 -14.29 8.95
N PRO A 259 10.89 -13.04 8.92
CA PRO A 259 11.98 -12.59 9.79
C PRO A 259 11.55 -12.43 11.28
N ASP A 260 10.25 -12.40 11.56
CA ASP A 260 9.71 -12.30 12.91
C ASP A 260 8.89 -13.56 13.27
N PRO A 261 9.44 -14.49 14.04
CA PRO A 261 8.73 -15.71 14.45
C PRO A 261 7.45 -15.44 15.26
N SER A 262 7.35 -14.31 15.93
CA SER A 262 6.15 -13.93 16.69
C SER A 262 4.99 -13.48 15.79
N ARG A 263 5.29 -13.16 14.52
CA ARG A 263 4.33 -12.73 13.51
C ARG A 263 4.56 -13.49 12.19
N PRO A 264 4.31 -14.82 12.18
CA PRO A 264 4.71 -15.69 11.08
C PRO A 264 3.99 -15.44 9.76
N LYS A 265 2.90 -14.67 9.77
CA LYS A 265 2.19 -14.27 8.54
C LYS A 265 2.59 -12.89 8.01
N ARG A 266 3.51 -12.20 8.69
CA ARG A 266 4.04 -10.93 8.25
C ARG A 266 5.26 -11.11 7.39
N THR A 267 5.13 -10.84 6.10
CA THR A 267 6.22 -10.90 5.12
C THR A 267 6.56 -9.48 4.65
N PRO A 268 7.85 -9.06 4.75
CA PRO A 268 8.28 -7.75 4.25
C PRO A 268 8.41 -7.73 2.72
N PHE A 269 8.59 -6.53 2.17
CA PHE A 269 9.26 -6.41 0.88
C PHE A 269 10.75 -6.68 1.08
N ILE A 270 11.32 -7.50 0.20
CA ILE A 270 12.74 -7.89 0.25
C ILE A 270 13.60 -7.16 -0.77
N SER A 271 12.99 -6.48 -1.74
CA SER A 271 13.68 -5.62 -2.72
C SER A 271 12.72 -4.69 -3.43
N GLY A 272 13.28 -3.77 -4.23
CA GLY A 272 12.55 -2.77 -5.00
C GLY A 272 12.50 -1.42 -4.31
N LYS A 273 11.82 -0.47 -4.94
CA LYS A 273 11.80 0.93 -4.49
C LYS A 273 10.39 1.48 -4.44
N ASN A 274 10.17 2.40 -3.51
CA ASN A 274 8.96 3.20 -3.45
C ASN A 274 9.33 4.68 -3.37
N ALA A 275 8.95 5.45 -4.40
CA ALA A 275 9.09 6.89 -4.41
C ALA A 275 7.79 7.51 -3.88
N TYR A 276 7.86 8.16 -2.73
CA TYR A 276 6.72 8.73 -2.03
C TYR A 276 6.85 10.25 -1.93
N THR A 277 5.84 10.99 -2.39
CA THR A 277 5.83 12.46 -2.41
C THR A 277 4.58 12.98 -1.68
N PRO A 278 4.73 13.58 -0.48
CA PRO A 278 3.62 14.18 0.24
C PRO A 278 3.42 15.63 -0.22
N GLY A 279 2.27 15.93 -0.81
CA GLY A 279 1.90 17.26 -1.27
C GLY A 279 2.94 17.88 -2.19
N THR A 280 3.42 19.04 -1.81
CA THR A 280 4.49 19.79 -2.52
C THR A 280 5.88 19.56 -1.93
N ARG A 281 6.01 18.65 -0.97
CA ARG A 281 7.28 18.38 -0.27
C ARG A 281 8.20 17.49 -1.11
N ALA A 282 9.46 17.41 -0.69
CA ALA A 282 10.45 16.58 -1.37
C ALA A 282 10.05 15.11 -1.38
N THR A 283 10.30 14.45 -2.51
CA THR A 283 10.11 13.01 -2.65
C THR A 283 11.02 12.26 -1.70
N ARG A 284 10.45 11.26 -1.05
CA ARG A 284 11.14 10.29 -0.19
C ARG A 284 11.30 9.00 -0.98
N LEU A 285 12.53 8.54 -1.12
CA LEU A 285 12.82 7.27 -1.76
C LEU A 285 13.05 6.21 -0.67
N ILE A 286 12.22 5.18 -0.69
CA ILE A 286 12.38 3.99 0.15
C ILE A 286 12.97 2.89 -0.73
N ASP A 287 14.09 2.32 -0.33
CA ASP A 287 14.73 1.19 -1.02
C ASP A 287 14.76 0.00 -0.05
N PHE A 288 14.09 -1.08 -0.46
CA PHE A 288 13.94 -2.30 0.35
C PHE A 288 15.12 -3.26 0.22
N GLY A 289 16.21 -2.79 -0.39
CA GLY A 289 17.46 -3.54 -0.48
C GLY A 289 17.51 -4.59 -1.59
N ASN A 290 18.30 -5.63 -1.38
CA ASN A 290 18.63 -6.61 -2.41
C ASN A 290 18.31 -8.04 -1.94
N LYS A 291 17.04 -8.35 -1.78
CA LYS A 291 16.50 -9.68 -1.44
C LYS A 291 16.92 -10.23 -0.07
N THR A 292 17.24 -9.38 0.88
CA THR A 292 17.46 -9.80 2.27
C THR A 292 16.12 -9.99 2.97
N CYS A 293 15.98 -11.12 3.68
CA CYS A 293 14.77 -11.40 4.44
C CYS A 293 14.83 -10.69 5.81
N ASP A 294 14.49 -9.41 5.84
CA ASP A 294 14.41 -8.60 7.04
C ASP A 294 13.37 -7.47 6.89
N PHE A 295 13.19 -6.64 7.89
CA PHE A 295 12.33 -5.46 7.85
C PHE A 295 13.12 -4.15 7.62
N ASN A 296 14.38 -4.23 7.21
CA ASN A 296 15.18 -3.04 7.00
C ASN A 296 14.95 -2.46 5.61
N ALA A 297 15.04 -1.15 5.54
CA ALA A 297 15.02 -0.40 4.29
C ALA A 297 15.91 0.84 4.44
N THR A 298 16.31 1.45 3.35
CA THR A 298 16.88 2.78 3.37
C THR A 298 15.82 3.80 2.98
N PHE A 299 15.90 4.95 3.61
CA PHE A 299 15.04 6.09 3.35
C PHE A 299 15.91 7.27 2.93
N THR A 300 15.71 7.77 1.70
CA THR A 300 16.47 8.91 1.18
C THR A 300 15.56 10.13 1.03
N LEU A 301 15.97 11.25 1.62
CA LEU A 301 15.31 12.54 1.55
C LEU A 301 16.34 13.64 1.29
N LYS A 302 16.13 14.47 0.26
CA LYS A 302 17.03 15.57 -0.10
C LYS A 302 18.52 15.16 -0.21
N GLY A 303 18.76 13.92 -0.71
CA GLY A 303 20.09 13.34 -0.87
C GLY A 303 20.72 12.75 0.40
N GLN A 304 20.08 12.85 1.55
CA GLN A 304 20.49 12.18 2.78
C GLN A 304 19.80 10.83 2.90
N THR A 305 20.55 9.78 3.26
CA THR A 305 20.04 8.41 3.38
C THR A 305 20.12 7.94 4.83
N TYR A 306 19.03 7.36 5.29
CA TYR A 306 18.85 6.83 6.64
C TYR A 306 18.46 5.37 6.59
N MET A 307 18.95 4.57 7.53
CA MET A 307 18.44 3.22 7.73
C MET A 307 17.15 3.27 8.54
N ILE A 308 16.14 2.54 8.12
CA ILE A 308 14.87 2.41 8.84
C ILE A 308 14.52 0.94 9.00
N THR A 309 13.79 0.61 10.06
CA THR A 309 13.18 -0.71 10.26
C THR A 309 11.68 -0.57 10.20
N LEU A 310 11.05 -1.24 9.25
CA LEU A 310 9.60 -1.22 9.05
C LEU A 310 8.93 -2.11 10.11
N LYS A 311 8.00 -1.53 10.86
CA LYS A 311 7.28 -2.24 11.95
C LYS A 311 5.94 -2.79 11.48
#